data_2907b70b67ee82382e306830d8526996
#
_entry.id   2907b70b67ee82382e306830d8526996
#
_cell.length_a   1.000
_cell.length_b   1.000
_cell.length_c   1.000
_cell.angle_alpha   90.00
_cell.angle_beta   90.00
_cell.angle_gamma   90.00
#
_symmetry.space_group_name_H-M   'P 1'
#
loop_
_entity.id
_entity.type
_entity.pdbx_description
1 polymer ?
#
loop_
_entity_poly.entity_id
_entity_poly.type
_entity_poly.pdbx_seq_one_letter_code
_entity_poly.pdbx_strand_id
1 'polypeptide(L)'
;YISIVVVLLLLQVIAWNSRSFSDVYIAYIFPIWVNTCGRITGSFPFSVGEWMIVAGIAVVISAVLLGISMIFPGCRHSAKYCRGVKRYFRFFAWVLLFVFAIMTLNCTMIYHGSTFSEKYFGEEEGQQDVTLQERTEDLLRIYNDIVSHCNALSMEMERDDSGAVVYSGGVDSKGNAVDMAGKAIDAMQNLGKSYVQLDGYYPRPKAMFFSDFMC
;
A
#
# COMPACT_ATOMS: atom_id res chain seq x y z
N TYR A 1 19.23 5.89 17.48
CA TYR A 1 18.60 4.68 16.95
C TYR A 1 17.69 4.02 17.99
N ILE A 2 18.24 3.60 19.12
CA ILE A 2 17.51 2.85 20.16
C ILE A 2 16.26 3.61 20.61
N SER A 3 16.36 4.89 20.88
CA SER A 3 15.22 5.71 21.30
C SER A 3 14.08 5.72 20.27
N ILE A 4 14.42 5.80 18.97
CA ILE A 4 13.42 5.80 17.90
C ILE A 4 12.76 4.42 17.80
N VAL A 5 13.56 3.35 17.87
CA VAL A 5 13.02 1.97 17.86
C VAL A 5 12.08 1.76 19.04
N VAL A 6 12.46 2.20 20.25
CA VAL A 6 11.60 2.08 21.45
C VAL A 6 10.28 2.83 21.24
N VAL A 7 10.32 4.06 20.72
CA VAL A 7 9.10 4.83 20.44
C VAL A 7 8.21 4.10 19.41
N LEU A 8 8.78 3.57 18.33
CA LEU A 8 8.02 2.84 17.32
C LEU A 8 7.40 1.56 17.89
N LEU A 9 8.13 0.82 18.72
CA LEU A 9 7.60 -0.36 19.40
C LEU A 9 6.47 0.00 20.37
N LEU A 10 6.62 1.09 21.14
CA LEU A 10 5.55 1.58 22.00
C LEU A 10 4.30 1.95 21.21
N LEU A 11 4.46 2.62 20.06
CA LEU A 11 3.32 2.93 19.18
C LEU A 11 2.62 1.65 18.69
N GLN A 12 3.37 0.61 18.31
CA GLN A 12 2.79 -0.67 17.92
C GLN A 12 2.02 -1.32 19.07
N VAL A 13 2.59 -1.34 20.28
CA VAL A 13 1.91 -1.91 21.46
C VAL A 13 0.63 -1.14 21.77
N ILE A 14 0.65 0.20 21.66
CA ILE A 14 -0.55 1.02 21.90
C ILE A 14 -1.61 0.72 20.84
N ALA A 15 -1.23 0.63 19.56
CA ALA A 15 -2.16 0.30 18.48
C ALA A 15 -2.82 -1.08 18.67
N TRP A 16 -2.06 -2.07 19.14
CA TRP A 16 -2.57 -3.42 19.45
C TRP A 16 -3.58 -3.42 20.62
N ASN A 17 -3.40 -2.55 21.59
CA ASN A 17 -4.24 -2.51 22.79
C ASN A 17 -5.39 -1.50 22.71
N SER A 18 -5.36 -0.56 21.76
CA SER A 18 -6.35 0.52 21.69
C SER A 18 -6.75 0.82 20.24
N ARG A 19 -7.92 0.29 19.84
CA ARG A 19 -8.53 0.61 18.54
C ARG A 19 -8.82 2.12 18.40
N SER A 20 -9.32 2.76 19.46
CA SER A 20 -9.62 4.19 19.48
C SER A 20 -8.38 5.03 19.16
N PHE A 21 -7.19 4.63 19.61
CA PHE A 21 -5.95 5.32 19.28
C PHE A 21 -5.65 5.23 17.78
N SER A 22 -5.80 4.05 17.19
CA SER A 22 -5.62 3.83 15.76
C SER A 22 -6.64 4.62 14.94
N ASP A 23 -7.89 4.69 15.38
CA ASP A 23 -8.95 5.46 14.71
C ASP A 23 -8.67 6.96 14.72
N VAL A 24 -8.18 7.50 15.84
CA VAL A 24 -7.74 8.91 15.92
C VAL A 24 -6.56 9.16 14.97
N TYR A 25 -5.60 8.25 14.91
CA TYR A 25 -4.49 8.34 13.97
C TYR A 25 -4.99 8.35 12.52
N ILE A 26 -5.88 7.43 12.16
CA ILE A 26 -6.47 7.32 10.80
C ILE A 26 -7.27 8.58 10.45
N ALA A 27 -8.01 9.13 11.39
CA ALA A 27 -8.86 10.30 11.14
C ALA A 27 -8.07 11.61 10.97
N TYR A 28 -6.99 11.81 11.73
CA TYR A 28 -6.34 13.12 11.82
C TYR A 28 -4.90 13.14 11.29
N ILE A 29 -4.13 12.08 11.50
CA ILE A 29 -2.70 12.09 11.16
C ILE A 29 -2.45 11.46 9.78
N PHE A 30 -3.08 10.34 9.51
CA PHE A 30 -2.90 9.62 8.25
C PHE A 30 -3.25 10.47 7.01
N PRO A 31 -4.32 11.28 6.99
CA PRO A 31 -4.63 12.14 5.84
C PRO A 31 -3.55 13.18 5.54
N ILE A 32 -2.79 13.63 6.56
CA ILE A 32 -1.65 14.54 6.35
C ILE A 32 -0.56 13.86 5.52
N TRP A 33 -0.26 12.60 5.84
CA TRP A 33 0.69 11.79 5.07
C TRP A 33 0.23 11.56 3.64
N VAL A 34 -1.01 11.14 3.44
CA VAL A 34 -1.59 10.89 2.11
C VAL A 34 -1.59 12.18 1.28
N ASN A 35 -2.07 13.28 1.84
CA ASN A 35 -2.13 14.55 1.12
C ASN A 35 -0.75 15.14 0.81
N THR A 36 0.24 14.93 1.67
CA THR A 36 1.59 15.47 1.45
C THR A 36 2.40 14.54 0.54
N CYS A 37 2.66 13.32 1.00
CA CYS A 37 3.47 12.37 0.25
C CYS A 37 2.80 11.91 -1.03
N GLY A 38 1.48 11.71 -1.02
CA GLY A 38 0.71 11.33 -2.20
C GLY A 38 0.76 12.39 -3.30
N ARG A 39 0.66 13.67 -2.96
CA ARG A 39 0.79 14.77 -3.94
C ARG A 39 2.20 14.89 -4.50
N ILE A 40 3.23 14.76 -3.64
CA ILE A 40 4.63 14.80 -4.07
C ILE A 40 4.94 13.62 -5.00
N THR A 41 4.61 12.39 -4.59
CA THR A 41 4.82 11.20 -5.42
C THR A 41 3.93 11.18 -6.65
N GLY A 42 2.73 11.75 -6.55
CA GLY A 42 1.79 11.96 -7.65
C GLY A 42 2.32 12.84 -8.77
N SER A 43 3.21 13.79 -8.46
CA SER A 43 3.78 14.73 -9.44
C SER A 43 4.79 14.09 -10.40
N PHE A 44 5.37 12.94 -10.05
CA PHE A 44 6.31 12.25 -10.92
C PHE A 44 5.57 11.50 -12.05
N PRO A 45 6.14 11.42 -13.27
CA PRO A 45 5.52 10.70 -14.39
C PRO A 45 5.66 9.18 -14.29
N PHE A 46 6.39 8.67 -13.31
CA PHE A 46 6.66 7.25 -13.09
C PHE A 46 6.22 6.81 -11.68
N SER A 47 6.11 5.51 -11.46
CA SER A 47 5.82 4.93 -10.15
C SER A 47 7.03 5.04 -9.22
N VAL A 48 6.94 5.96 -8.25
CA VAL A 48 8.01 6.14 -7.23
C VAL A 48 8.19 4.85 -6.41
N GLY A 49 7.10 4.10 -6.16
CA GLY A 49 7.15 2.84 -5.42
C GLY A 49 8.05 1.80 -6.09
N GLU A 50 7.93 1.61 -7.40
CA GLU A 50 8.78 0.69 -8.16
C GLU A 50 10.27 1.05 -8.05
N TRP A 51 10.60 2.31 -8.23
CA TRP A 51 11.98 2.79 -8.11
C TRP A 51 12.52 2.65 -6.68
N MET A 52 11.66 2.81 -5.68
CA MET A 52 12.05 2.54 -4.28
C MET A 52 12.36 1.06 -4.05
N ILE A 53 11.62 0.13 -4.66
CA ILE A 53 11.91 -1.31 -4.59
C ILE A 53 13.26 -1.61 -5.24
N VAL A 54 13.49 -1.11 -6.45
CA VAL A 54 14.78 -1.29 -7.15
C VAL A 54 15.95 -0.73 -6.34
N ALA A 55 15.80 0.49 -5.81
CA ALA A 55 16.80 1.09 -4.94
C ALA A 55 17.02 0.28 -3.66
N GLY A 56 15.95 -0.24 -3.05
CA GLY A 56 16.02 -1.10 -1.88
C GLY A 56 16.81 -2.39 -2.15
N ILE A 57 16.52 -3.06 -3.26
CA ILE A 57 17.26 -4.26 -3.69
C ILE A 57 18.76 -3.93 -3.90
N ALA A 58 19.06 -2.83 -4.58
CA ALA A 58 20.45 -2.40 -4.80
C ALA A 58 21.19 -2.11 -3.47
N VAL A 59 20.51 -1.50 -2.50
CA VAL A 59 21.05 -1.24 -1.16
C VAL A 59 21.32 -2.56 -0.43
N VAL A 60 20.40 -3.54 -0.49
CA VAL A 60 20.58 -4.84 0.16
C VAL A 60 21.73 -5.62 -0.48
N ILE A 61 21.78 -5.69 -1.82
CA ILE A 61 22.87 -6.37 -2.55
C ILE A 61 24.22 -5.73 -2.18
N SER A 62 24.30 -4.40 -2.17
CA SER A 62 25.51 -3.68 -1.79
C SER A 62 25.93 -3.98 -0.35
N ALA A 63 24.98 -4.09 0.58
CA ALA A 63 25.25 -4.45 1.97
C ALA A 63 25.85 -5.86 2.07
N VAL A 64 25.29 -6.82 1.34
CA VAL A 64 25.78 -8.21 1.29
C VAL A 64 27.20 -8.26 0.71
N LEU A 65 27.44 -7.61 -0.43
CA LEU A 65 28.76 -7.58 -1.07
C LEU A 65 29.83 -6.92 -0.18
N LEU A 66 29.49 -5.80 0.46
CA LEU A 66 30.39 -5.15 1.41
C LEU A 66 30.63 -6.01 2.67
N GLY A 67 29.62 -6.71 3.15
CA GLY A 67 29.74 -7.65 4.25
C GLY A 67 30.70 -8.80 3.90
N ILE A 68 30.52 -9.43 2.74
CA ILE A 68 31.38 -10.50 2.23
C ILE A 68 32.81 -9.99 2.05
N SER A 69 33.00 -8.79 1.50
CA SER A 69 34.34 -8.21 1.29
C SER A 69 35.13 -8.04 2.58
N MET A 70 34.46 -7.85 3.71
CA MET A 70 35.11 -7.74 5.03
C MET A 70 35.65 -9.07 5.58
N ILE A 71 35.26 -10.21 4.97
CA ILE A 71 35.78 -11.54 5.31
C ILE A 71 37.21 -11.70 4.75
N PHE A 72 37.52 -11.05 3.62
CA PHE A 72 38.82 -11.14 2.98
C PHE A 72 39.88 -10.28 3.69
N PRO A 73 41.03 -10.87 4.12
CA PRO A 73 42.06 -10.14 4.87
C PRO A 73 42.61 -8.93 4.15
N GLY A 74 42.76 -8.99 2.82
CA GLY A 74 43.28 -7.91 1.98
C GLY A 74 42.45 -6.61 2.06
N CYS A 75 41.11 -6.72 2.09
CA CYS A 75 40.20 -5.58 2.22
C CYS A 75 40.20 -5.00 3.63
N ARG A 76 40.38 -5.84 4.63
CA ARG A 76 40.38 -5.46 6.04
C ARG A 76 41.61 -4.63 6.46
N HIS A 77 42.73 -4.75 5.74
CA HIS A 77 43.98 -4.00 6.04
C HIS A 77 43.89 -2.51 5.71
N SER A 78 42.99 -2.07 4.83
CA SER A 78 42.84 -0.67 4.49
C SER A 78 41.93 0.07 5.48
N ALA A 79 42.51 0.96 6.28
CA ALA A 79 41.78 1.79 7.24
C ALA A 79 40.74 2.75 6.57
N LYS A 80 41.02 3.16 5.30
CA LYS A 80 40.08 3.97 4.53
C LYS A 80 38.85 3.13 4.12
N TYR A 81 39.09 1.91 3.65
CA TYR A 81 38.04 0.98 3.24
C TYR A 81 37.12 0.63 4.43
N CYS A 82 37.69 0.24 5.57
CA CYS A 82 36.92 -0.05 6.78
C CYS A 82 36.04 1.12 7.24
N ARG A 83 36.53 2.35 7.13
CA ARG A 83 35.72 3.55 7.43
C ARG A 83 34.57 3.73 6.46
N GLY A 84 34.81 3.48 5.17
CA GLY A 84 33.76 3.52 4.15
C GLY A 84 32.65 2.50 4.41
N VAL A 85 33.01 1.26 4.68
CA VAL A 85 32.07 0.19 5.01
C VAL A 85 31.27 0.51 6.27
N LYS A 86 31.92 1.00 7.33
CA LYS A 86 31.23 1.44 8.57
C LYS A 86 30.23 2.59 8.29
N ARG A 87 30.59 3.54 7.41
CA ARG A 87 29.69 4.63 7.00
C ARG A 87 28.48 4.08 6.24
N TYR A 88 28.71 3.12 5.34
CA TYR A 88 27.65 2.46 4.59
C TYR A 88 26.69 1.71 5.51
N PHE A 89 27.17 0.88 6.44
CA PHE A 89 26.31 0.16 7.38
C PHE A 89 25.54 1.10 8.33
N ARG A 90 26.10 2.26 8.65
CA ARG A 90 25.36 3.30 9.38
C ARG A 90 24.21 3.87 8.55
N PHE A 91 24.45 4.14 7.26
CA PHE A 91 23.41 4.56 6.32
C PHE A 91 22.35 3.45 6.15
N PHE A 92 22.78 2.21 5.97
CA PHE A 92 21.87 1.06 5.87
C PHE A 92 20.98 0.90 7.11
N ALA A 93 21.54 1.09 8.31
CA ALA A 93 20.76 1.07 9.53
C ALA A 93 19.71 2.21 9.58
N TRP A 94 20.02 3.40 9.05
CA TRP A 94 19.04 4.48 8.92
C TRP A 94 17.94 4.14 7.92
N VAL A 95 18.28 3.51 6.80
CA VAL A 95 17.28 3.05 5.80
C VAL A 95 16.34 2.01 6.44
N LEU A 96 16.88 1.03 7.15
CA LEU A 96 16.05 0.04 7.85
C LEU A 96 15.15 0.68 8.90
N LEU A 97 15.66 1.64 9.66
CA LEU A 97 14.88 2.36 10.65
C LEU A 97 13.76 3.19 10.01
N PHE A 98 14.03 3.82 8.87
CA PHE A 98 13.05 4.57 8.11
C PHE A 98 11.94 3.64 7.55
N VAL A 99 12.32 2.50 6.97
CA VAL A 99 11.35 1.48 6.50
C VAL A 99 10.51 0.98 7.67
N PHE A 100 11.13 0.69 8.82
CA PHE A 100 10.41 0.25 10.01
C PHE A 100 9.42 1.31 10.52
N ALA A 101 9.81 2.60 10.48
CA ALA A 101 8.92 3.70 10.84
C ALA A 101 7.72 3.80 9.88
N ILE A 102 7.98 3.72 8.56
CA ILE A 102 6.90 3.74 7.56
C ILE A 102 5.96 2.55 7.74
N MET A 103 6.49 1.34 7.95
CA MET A 103 5.68 0.14 8.18
C MET A 103 4.83 0.27 9.46
N THR A 104 5.39 0.85 10.52
CA THR A 104 4.63 1.10 11.75
C THR A 104 3.49 2.08 11.49
N LEU A 105 3.77 3.22 10.86
CA LEU A 105 2.80 4.29 10.67
C LEU A 105 1.74 3.96 9.60
N ASN A 106 2.14 3.32 8.49
CA ASN A 106 1.23 3.08 7.36
C ASN A 106 0.63 1.67 7.31
N CYS A 107 1.18 0.72 8.07
CA CYS A 107 0.60 -0.62 8.13
C CYS A 107 0.05 -0.89 9.53
N THR A 108 0.91 -0.95 10.55
CA THR A 108 0.48 -1.38 11.89
C THR A 108 -0.65 -0.51 12.44
N MET A 109 -0.53 0.81 12.35
CA MET A 109 -1.55 1.72 12.87
C MET A 109 -2.88 1.57 12.13
N ILE A 110 -2.85 1.39 10.81
CA ILE A 110 -4.07 1.30 9.99
C ILE A 110 -4.76 -0.06 10.19
N TYR A 111 -4.01 -1.14 10.25
CA TYR A 111 -4.58 -2.49 10.42
C TYR A 111 -5.22 -2.73 11.79
N HIS A 112 -4.91 -1.89 12.78
CA HIS A 112 -5.51 -1.99 14.13
C HIS A 112 -6.65 -0.97 14.37
N GLY A 113 -7.03 -0.20 13.34
CA GLY A 113 -8.23 0.64 13.37
C GLY A 113 -9.52 -0.17 13.24
N SER A 114 -10.63 0.47 13.53
CA SER A 114 -11.97 -0.09 13.31
C SER A 114 -12.20 -0.37 11.83
N THR A 115 -12.81 -1.50 11.54
CA THR A 115 -13.15 -1.87 10.15
C THR A 115 -14.22 -0.93 9.60
N PHE A 116 -14.29 -0.85 8.27
CA PHE A 116 -15.32 -0.08 7.59
C PHE A 116 -16.72 -0.54 8.01
N SER A 117 -16.92 -1.86 8.13
CA SER A 117 -18.17 -2.47 8.55
C SER A 117 -18.58 -2.04 9.96
N GLU A 118 -17.66 -2.11 10.91
CA GLU A 118 -17.91 -1.70 12.31
C GLU A 118 -18.28 -0.21 12.39
N LYS A 119 -17.68 0.63 11.55
CA LYS A 119 -17.85 2.07 11.64
C LYS A 119 -19.13 2.60 10.98
N TYR A 120 -19.57 1.97 9.87
CA TYR A 120 -20.73 2.45 9.10
C TYR A 120 -21.98 1.61 9.26
N PHE A 121 -21.85 0.33 9.58
CA PHE A 121 -23.00 -0.56 9.73
C PHE A 121 -23.28 -0.93 11.19
N GLY A 122 -22.37 -0.56 12.10
CA GLY A 122 -22.44 -0.88 13.52
C GLY A 122 -22.35 -2.38 13.79
N GLU A 123 -22.05 -2.76 15.01
CA GLU A 123 -22.60 -4.01 15.51
C GLU A 123 -24.09 -3.68 15.72
N GLU A 124 -24.97 -4.16 14.88
CA GLU A 124 -26.39 -4.18 15.23
C GLU A 124 -26.51 -5.04 16.48
N GLU A 125 -26.46 -4.38 17.64
CA GLU A 125 -26.97 -4.91 18.90
C GLU A 125 -28.47 -5.14 18.72
N GLY A 126 -28.83 -6.20 18.00
CA GLY A 126 -30.22 -6.49 17.69
C GLY A 126 -30.41 -7.35 16.45
N GLN A 127 -29.37 -7.79 15.78
CA GLN A 127 -29.55 -8.88 14.82
C GLN A 127 -29.96 -10.13 15.61
N GLN A 128 -31.31 -10.25 15.72
CA GLN A 128 -32.00 -11.49 16.02
C GLN A 128 -31.21 -12.65 15.44
N ASP A 129 -31.22 -13.78 16.15
CA ASP A 129 -30.69 -15.09 15.77
C ASP A 129 -30.90 -15.46 14.29
N VAL A 130 -30.27 -14.72 13.38
CA VAL A 130 -30.14 -15.14 11.99
C VAL A 130 -29.19 -16.32 12.03
N THR A 131 -29.72 -17.49 11.76
CA THR A 131 -28.95 -18.72 11.78
C THR A 131 -27.77 -18.59 10.82
N LEU A 132 -26.65 -19.23 11.13
CA LEU A 132 -25.49 -19.30 10.20
C LEU A 132 -25.90 -19.72 8.80
N GLN A 133 -26.96 -20.49 8.68
CA GLN A 133 -27.51 -20.99 7.43
C GLN A 133 -28.17 -19.87 6.61
N GLU A 134 -29.00 -19.02 7.21
CA GLU A 134 -29.63 -17.88 6.55
C GLU A 134 -28.58 -16.84 6.09
N ARG A 135 -27.55 -16.56 6.90
CA ARG A 135 -26.42 -15.73 6.47
C ARG A 135 -25.68 -16.30 5.26
N THR A 136 -25.49 -17.62 5.25
CA THR A 136 -24.81 -18.30 4.14
C THR A 136 -25.64 -18.23 2.88
N GLU A 137 -26.96 -18.41 2.97
CA GLU A 137 -27.88 -18.32 1.85
C GLU A 137 -27.94 -16.91 1.25
N ASP A 138 -28.01 -15.89 2.10
CA ASP A 138 -27.96 -14.48 1.64
C ASP A 138 -26.62 -14.12 0.99
N LEU A 139 -25.50 -14.55 1.55
CA LEU A 139 -24.18 -14.37 0.94
C LEU A 139 -24.07 -15.07 -0.42
N LEU A 140 -24.58 -16.30 -0.54
CA LEU A 140 -24.60 -17.03 -1.81
C LEU A 140 -25.50 -16.35 -2.84
N ARG A 141 -26.62 -15.79 -2.42
CA ARG A 141 -27.52 -15.02 -3.31
C ARG A 141 -26.81 -13.77 -3.85
N ILE A 142 -26.20 -12.98 -2.97
CA ILE A 142 -25.45 -11.78 -3.36
C ILE A 142 -24.27 -12.16 -4.26
N TYR A 143 -23.55 -13.22 -3.91
CA TYR A 143 -22.43 -13.71 -4.73
C TYR A 143 -22.89 -14.09 -6.14
N ASN A 144 -23.97 -14.86 -6.25
CA ASN A 144 -24.51 -15.29 -7.56
C ASN A 144 -25.01 -14.09 -8.38
N ASP A 145 -25.61 -13.10 -7.74
CA ASP A 145 -26.06 -11.87 -8.40
C ASP A 145 -24.86 -11.07 -8.93
N ILE A 146 -23.82 -10.89 -8.15
CA ILE A 146 -22.57 -10.24 -8.58
C ILE A 146 -21.93 -11.00 -9.73
N VAL A 147 -21.80 -12.33 -9.63
CA VAL A 147 -21.21 -13.17 -10.69
C VAL A 147 -22.03 -13.06 -11.99
N SER A 148 -23.35 -13.09 -11.88
CA SER A 148 -24.25 -12.92 -13.04
C SER A 148 -24.06 -11.57 -13.72
N HIS A 149 -23.99 -10.48 -12.94
CA HIS A 149 -23.70 -9.13 -13.43
C HIS A 149 -22.33 -9.02 -14.08
N CYS A 150 -21.30 -9.57 -13.44
CA CYS A 150 -19.95 -9.58 -13.98
C CYS A 150 -19.86 -10.34 -15.30
N ASN A 151 -20.54 -11.49 -15.40
CA ASN A 151 -20.60 -12.27 -16.63
C ASN A 151 -21.32 -11.50 -17.75
N ALA A 152 -22.45 -10.87 -17.46
CA ALA A 152 -23.17 -10.06 -18.43
C ALA A 152 -22.29 -8.90 -18.96
N LEU A 153 -21.65 -8.14 -18.06
CA LEU A 153 -20.74 -7.06 -18.44
C LEU A 153 -19.52 -7.58 -19.23
N SER A 154 -18.99 -8.74 -18.85
CA SER A 154 -17.86 -9.36 -19.57
C SER A 154 -18.21 -9.76 -21.01
N MET A 155 -19.46 -10.11 -21.28
CA MET A 155 -19.93 -10.41 -22.64
C MET A 155 -20.10 -9.16 -23.51
N GLU A 156 -20.32 -8.00 -22.91
CA GLU A 156 -20.42 -6.72 -23.61
C GLU A 156 -19.05 -6.10 -23.93
N MET A 157 -17.96 -6.62 -23.31
CA MET A 157 -16.61 -6.11 -23.53
C MET A 157 -16.09 -6.53 -24.91
N GLU A 158 -15.50 -5.57 -25.63
CA GLU A 158 -14.80 -5.81 -26.89
C GLU A 158 -13.57 -6.71 -26.66
N ARG A 159 -13.44 -7.73 -27.51
CA ARG A 159 -12.34 -8.70 -27.42
C ARG A 159 -11.59 -8.75 -28.75
N ASP A 160 -10.29 -8.97 -28.64
CA ASP A 160 -9.45 -9.21 -29.80
C ASP A 160 -9.59 -10.64 -30.36
N ASP A 161 -8.88 -10.92 -31.46
CA ASP A 161 -8.90 -12.25 -32.13
C ASP A 161 -8.37 -13.37 -31.23
N SER A 162 -7.65 -13.07 -30.14
CA SER A 162 -7.19 -14.03 -29.14
C SER A 162 -8.21 -14.28 -28.03
N GLY A 163 -9.29 -13.50 -27.99
CA GLY A 163 -10.31 -13.53 -26.95
C GLY A 163 -9.97 -12.68 -25.72
N ALA A 164 -8.86 -11.95 -25.74
CA ALA A 164 -8.50 -11.03 -24.67
C ALA A 164 -9.34 -9.75 -24.76
N VAL A 165 -9.70 -9.19 -23.61
CA VAL A 165 -10.46 -7.94 -23.53
C VAL A 165 -9.60 -6.78 -24.05
N VAL A 166 -10.14 -6.06 -25.03
CA VAL A 166 -9.49 -4.85 -25.55
C VAL A 166 -9.76 -3.69 -24.58
N TYR A 167 -8.73 -3.27 -23.89
CA TYR A 167 -8.80 -2.07 -23.07
C TYR A 167 -8.59 -0.83 -23.93
N SER A 168 -9.54 0.07 -23.96
CA SER A 168 -9.38 1.39 -24.61
C SER A 168 -8.43 2.32 -23.84
N GLY A 169 -7.71 1.83 -22.85
CA GLY A 169 -6.82 2.59 -22.01
C GLY A 169 -5.36 2.51 -22.48
N GLY A 170 -4.84 3.64 -22.93
CA GLY A 170 -3.41 3.84 -23.11
C GLY A 170 -2.78 4.56 -21.93
N VAL A 171 -1.55 5.01 -22.10
CA VAL A 171 -0.90 5.98 -21.21
C VAL A 171 -0.88 7.35 -21.86
N ASP A 172 -1.07 8.41 -21.07
CA ASP A 172 -0.88 9.78 -21.56
C ASP A 172 0.60 10.11 -21.78
N SER A 173 0.88 11.30 -22.33
CA SER A 173 2.26 11.77 -22.58
C SER A 173 3.12 11.86 -21.31
N LYS A 174 2.51 11.73 -20.12
CA LYS A 174 3.17 11.74 -18.81
C LYS A 174 3.27 10.34 -18.20
N GLY A 175 2.87 9.28 -18.92
CA GLY A 175 2.90 7.91 -18.45
C GLY A 175 1.78 7.54 -17.47
N ASN A 176 0.71 8.36 -17.37
CA ASN A 176 -0.45 8.00 -16.53
C ASN A 176 -1.40 7.10 -17.33
N ALA A 177 -1.94 6.08 -16.69
CA ALA A 177 -3.01 5.28 -17.26
C ALA A 177 -4.26 6.14 -17.48
N VAL A 178 -4.77 6.14 -18.71
CA VAL A 178 -5.92 6.95 -19.12
C VAL A 178 -7.16 6.08 -19.12
N ASP A 179 -8.33 6.71 -18.99
CA ASP A 179 -9.63 6.09 -19.16
C ASP A 179 -10.11 5.24 -17.98
N MET A 180 -9.83 3.95 -17.91
CA MET A 180 -10.36 3.10 -16.82
C MET A 180 -9.91 3.53 -15.43
N ALA A 181 -8.67 3.94 -15.32
CA ALA A 181 -8.12 4.42 -14.07
C ALA A 181 -8.67 5.80 -13.68
N GLY A 182 -8.99 6.64 -14.67
CA GLY A 182 -9.73 7.88 -14.45
C GLY A 182 -11.14 7.59 -13.90
N LYS A 183 -11.88 6.66 -14.51
CA LYS A 183 -13.20 6.24 -14.05
C LYS A 183 -13.16 5.63 -12.64
N ALA A 184 -12.11 4.87 -12.31
CA ALA A 184 -11.93 4.34 -10.95
C ALA A 184 -11.73 5.44 -9.92
N ILE A 185 -10.96 6.49 -10.23
CA ILE A 185 -10.82 7.67 -9.37
C ILE A 185 -12.16 8.37 -9.17
N ASP A 186 -12.91 8.60 -10.25
CA ASP A 186 -14.21 9.26 -10.20
C ASP A 186 -15.20 8.43 -9.34
N ALA A 187 -15.17 7.11 -9.48
CA ALA A 187 -15.98 6.21 -8.67
C ALA A 187 -15.62 6.30 -7.18
N MET A 188 -14.33 6.30 -6.84
CA MET A 188 -13.85 6.44 -5.46
C MET A 188 -14.17 7.81 -4.88
N GLN A 189 -14.06 8.88 -5.66
CA GLN A 189 -14.45 10.23 -5.24
C GLN A 189 -15.97 10.35 -5.01
N ASN A 190 -16.78 9.66 -5.82
CA ASN A 190 -18.23 9.63 -5.62
C ASN A 190 -18.60 8.84 -4.37
N LEU A 191 -17.92 7.72 -4.09
CA LEU A 191 -18.07 6.98 -2.83
C LEU A 191 -17.66 7.84 -1.62
N GLY A 192 -16.62 8.64 -1.75
CA GLY A 192 -16.16 9.57 -0.70
C GLY A 192 -17.20 10.60 -0.29
N LYS A 193 -18.12 10.97 -1.20
CA LYS A 193 -19.24 11.87 -0.85
C LYS A 193 -20.23 11.23 0.15
N SER A 194 -20.38 9.91 0.10
CA SER A 194 -21.25 9.15 0.99
C SER A 194 -20.51 8.64 2.22
N TYR A 195 -19.22 8.36 2.09
CA TYR A 195 -18.39 7.78 3.13
C TYR A 195 -17.16 8.66 3.36
N VAL A 196 -17.20 9.48 4.40
CA VAL A 196 -16.14 10.46 4.72
C VAL A 196 -14.75 9.84 4.86
N GLN A 197 -14.66 8.57 5.23
CA GLN A 197 -13.37 7.85 5.30
C GLN A 197 -12.72 7.62 3.94
N LEU A 198 -13.52 7.59 2.88
CA LEU A 198 -13.07 7.43 1.50
C LEU A 198 -12.87 8.80 0.81
N ASP A 199 -13.23 9.89 1.49
CA ASP A 199 -12.93 11.24 0.99
C ASP A 199 -11.44 11.53 1.16
N GLY A 200 -10.79 11.87 0.06
CA GLY A 200 -9.35 12.14 0.09
C GLY A 200 -8.75 12.38 -1.29
N TYR A 201 -7.45 12.57 -1.27
CA TYR A 201 -6.67 12.71 -2.49
C TYR A 201 -6.35 11.33 -3.10
N TYR A 202 -6.87 11.10 -4.28
CA TYR A 202 -6.52 9.93 -5.09
C TYR A 202 -5.47 10.34 -6.13
N PRO A 203 -4.23 9.84 -6.02
CA PRO A 203 -3.20 10.11 -7.03
C PRO A 203 -3.60 9.47 -8.36
N ARG A 204 -3.21 10.12 -9.46
CA ARG A 204 -3.44 9.55 -10.79
C ARG A 204 -2.73 8.21 -10.92
N PRO A 205 -3.42 7.16 -11.38
CA PRO A 205 -2.81 5.88 -11.68
C PRO A 205 -1.71 6.04 -12.72
N LYS A 206 -0.65 5.29 -12.55
CA LYS A 206 0.52 5.33 -13.44
C LYS A 206 0.80 3.94 -13.97
N ALA A 207 1.24 3.87 -15.22
CA ALA A 207 1.74 2.62 -15.76
C ALA A 207 2.96 2.15 -14.94
N MET A 208 2.99 0.87 -14.64
CA MET A 208 4.12 0.24 -13.96
C MET A 208 5.07 -0.34 -14.99
N PHE A 209 6.39 -0.18 -14.78
CA PHE A 209 7.40 -0.76 -15.65
C PHE A 209 7.54 -2.27 -15.48
N PHE A 210 7.23 -2.77 -14.29
CA PHE A 210 7.37 -4.18 -13.92
C PHE A 210 6.01 -4.80 -13.59
N SER A 211 4.95 -4.42 -14.33
CA SER A 211 3.58 -4.89 -14.07
C SER A 211 3.46 -6.41 -14.08
N ASP A 212 4.10 -7.07 -15.04
CA ASP A 212 4.06 -8.54 -15.20
C ASP A 212 4.76 -9.29 -14.06
N PHE A 213 5.58 -8.59 -13.27
CA PHE A 213 6.29 -9.16 -12.13
C PHE A 213 5.60 -8.88 -10.79
N MET A 214 4.74 -7.87 -10.74
CA MET A 214 4.11 -7.40 -9.48
C MET A 214 2.61 -7.72 -9.38
N CYS A 215 2.03 -8.32 -10.41
CA CYS A 215 0.63 -8.80 -10.43
C CYS A 215 0.49 -10.25 -10.05
#